data_56a84fe1ca334e71b75874485698427e
#
_entry.id   56a84fe1ca334e71b75874485698427e
#
_cell.length_a   1.000
_cell.length_b   1.000
_cell.length_c   1.000
_cell.angle_alpha   90.00
_cell.angle_beta   90.00
_cell.angle_gamma   90.00
#
_symmetry.space_group_name_H-M   'P 1'
#
loop_
_entity.id
_entity.type
_entity.pdbx_description
1 polymer ?
#
loop_
_entity_poly.entity_id
_entity_poly.type
_entity_poly.pdbx_seq_one_letter_code
_entity_poly.pdbx_strand_id
1 'polypeptide(L)'
;MKLRNAIARSLVCAGAMLTTGTALAEDASSIPSVVVTIENSAPSRGSFQTPFWIGFHDGQFDLYNRGEPLSAEGLVPGDAVERVAEDGIIGPLNAAFAEAQPGAAQSIVFGPSGPLAPGDSASTTLNVNPELDRYFSYISMVLPSNDAFIANGNPFAHEIFDRRGRFVAKSFAVPGSAVLDAGTELNDEVASNTAFLNQAGPDIGVPTDGVVEVHPGFRLDGSFPDGVLTHPVLGVADFTATNYRAATVSFRFVDLGKRNKFRITLNPRQEVSSTLVDSRGSGTATAVSDGVDSVSIEGLFRRLSSDVAAAHLHLGAAGTNGPVVADLSAFVSNHGISAAVYASDVTGPLADSPAPMLALLNEMAAGNVYLNIHTANNPAGEIRGQLRLR
;
A
#
# COMPACT_ATOMS: atom_id res chain seq x y z
N MET A 1 5.69 -82.69 38.79
CA MET A 1 5.19 -83.70 37.83
C MET A 1 5.19 -83.05 36.47
N LYS A 2 6.22 -83.25 35.68
CA LYS A 2 6.22 -83.90 34.34
C LYS A 2 5.23 -83.17 33.34
N LEU A 3 5.53 -82.73 32.15
CA LEU A 3 6.45 -83.11 31.04
C LEU A 3 6.39 -81.98 30.02
N ARG A 4 7.46 -81.41 29.46
CA ARG A 4 8.13 -81.73 28.17
C ARG A 4 7.31 -81.62 26.93
N ASN A 5 7.75 -80.78 26.03
CA ASN A 5 8.28 -80.88 24.65
C ASN A 5 7.58 -79.88 23.75
N ALA A 6 8.09 -79.37 22.68
CA ALA A 6 9.36 -79.27 21.95
C ALA A 6 9.19 -78.34 20.79
N ILE A 7 10.16 -77.59 20.51
CA ILE A 7 10.73 -77.15 19.24
C ILE A 7 9.87 -77.20 17.96
N ALA A 8 9.69 -76.02 17.28
CA ALA A 8 9.91 -75.91 15.84
C ALA A 8 10.33 -74.47 15.48
N ARG A 9 11.52 -74.32 14.94
CA ARG A 9 12.05 -73.10 14.33
C ARG A 9 11.43 -72.97 12.94
N SER A 10 10.86 -71.82 12.63
CA SER A 10 10.63 -71.36 11.25
C SER A 10 11.17 -69.97 11.11
N LEU A 11 12.24 -69.84 10.34
CA LEU A 11 12.85 -68.64 9.87
C LEU A 11 11.91 -68.06 8.81
N VAL A 12 11.29 -66.92 9.11
CA VAL A 12 10.61 -66.11 8.07
C VAL A 12 11.43 -64.83 7.89
N CYS A 13 12.09 -64.72 6.75
CA CYS A 13 12.67 -63.47 6.28
C CYS A 13 11.55 -62.45 6.08
N ALA A 14 11.44 -61.46 6.95
CA ALA A 14 10.65 -60.29 6.74
C ALA A 14 11.48 -59.30 5.90
N GLY A 15 11.20 -59.26 4.62
CA GLY A 15 11.67 -58.16 3.74
C GLY A 15 11.10 -56.84 4.22
N ALA A 16 11.96 -55.93 4.67
CA ALA A 16 11.59 -54.56 4.93
C ALA A 16 11.32 -53.88 3.57
N MET A 17 10.05 -53.72 3.21
CA MET A 17 9.66 -52.75 2.21
C MET A 17 9.92 -51.35 2.80
N LEU A 18 10.97 -50.71 2.34
CA LEU A 18 11.09 -49.26 2.43
C LEU A 18 9.96 -48.64 1.59
N THR A 19 8.86 -48.29 2.19
CA THR A 19 7.94 -47.31 1.63
C THR A 19 8.66 -45.98 1.68
N THR A 20 9.20 -45.55 0.55
CA THR A 20 9.53 -44.17 0.34
C THR A 20 8.20 -43.38 0.38
N GLY A 21 7.84 -42.95 1.57
CA GLY A 21 6.81 -41.95 1.72
C GLY A 21 7.32 -40.69 1.00
N THR A 22 6.82 -40.44 -0.20
CA THR A 22 6.82 -39.09 -0.74
C THR A 22 6.03 -38.27 0.27
N ALA A 23 6.74 -37.50 1.11
CA ALA A 23 6.12 -36.41 1.83
C ALA A 23 5.47 -35.53 0.73
N LEU A 24 4.15 -35.59 0.65
CA LEU A 24 3.39 -34.60 -0.07
C LEU A 24 3.79 -33.29 0.62
N ALA A 25 4.46 -32.38 -0.11
CA ALA A 25 4.63 -31.05 0.34
C ALA A 25 3.23 -30.55 0.74
N GLU A 26 3.04 -30.18 1.99
CA GLU A 26 1.83 -29.50 2.43
C GLU A 26 1.64 -28.35 1.44
N ASP A 27 0.52 -28.36 0.75
CA ASP A 27 0.18 -27.33 -0.24
C ASP A 27 0.11 -26.03 0.55
N ALA A 28 1.09 -25.14 0.33
CA ALA A 28 1.18 -23.89 1.07
C ALA A 28 -0.19 -23.22 1.01
N SER A 29 -0.74 -22.86 2.16
CA SER A 29 -2.09 -22.30 2.27
C SER A 29 -2.19 -21.05 1.40
N SER A 30 -3.25 -20.95 0.60
CA SER A 30 -3.50 -19.75 -0.21
C SER A 30 -3.64 -18.53 0.70
N ILE A 31 -2.96 -17.44 0.36
CA ILE A 31 -3.09 -16.12 1.00
C ILE A 31 -3.50 -15.13 -0.09
N PRO A 32 -4.81 -15.10 -0.45
CA PRO A 32 -5.32 -14.16 -1.42
C PRO A 32 -5.02 -12.75 -0.98
N SER A 33 -4.43 -11.96 -1.86
CA SER A 33 -4.04 -10.59 -1.53
C SER A 33 -4.30 -9.68 -2.72
N VAL A 34 -4.62 -8.42 -2.44
CA VAL A 34 -4.81 -7.39 -3.45
C VAL A 34 -3.82 -6.25 -3.19
N VAL A 35 -2.99 -5.98 -4.19
CA VAL A 35 -2.19 -4.76 -4.23
C VAL A 35 -3.08 -3.65 -4.76
N VAL A 36 -3.29 -2.61 -3.95
CA VAL A 36 -3.97 -1.38 -4.34
C VAL A 36 -2.91 -0.31 -4.57
N THR A 37 -2.94 0.29 -5.74
CA THR A 37 -2.08 1.44 -6.07
C THR A 37 -2.97 2.65 -6.32
N ILE A 38 -2.67 3.75 -5.65
CA ILE A 38 -3.34 5.04 -5.81
C ILE A 38 -2.31 6.04 -6.35
N GLU A 39 -2.68 6.74 -7.40
CA GLU A 39 -1.92 7.82 -7.99
C GLU A 39 -2.73 9.12 -7.89
N ASN A 40 -2.13 10.18 -7.38
CA ASN A 40 -2.68 11.51 -7.55
C ASN A 40 -2.44 11.93 -9.00
N SER A 41 -3.48 11.84 -9.81
CA SER A 41 -3.43 12.12 -11.25
C SER A 41 -3.69 13.60 -11.59
N ALA A 42 -3.73 14.49 -10.58
CA ALA A 42 -3.86 15.91 -10.78
C ALA A 42 -2.67 16.46 -11.61
N PRO A 43 -2.87 17.50 -12.41
CA PRO A 43 -1.77 18.15 -13.12
C PRO A 43 -0.76 18.74 -12.13
N SER A 44 0.48 18.94 -12.57
CA SER A 44 1.49 19.64 -11.76
C SER A 44 0.94 20.97 -11.24
N ARG A 45 1.10 21.26 -9.95
CA ARG A 45 0.49 22.37 -9.21
C ARG A 45 -1.04 22.26 -9.06
N GLY A 46 -1.60 21.08 -9.26
CA GLY A 46 -2.99 20.74 -8.96
C GLY A 46 -3.20 20.47 -7.47
N SER A 47 -4.37 19.92 -7.12
CA SER A 47 -4.73 19.58 -5.75
C SER A 47 -3.94 18.39 -5.22
N PHE A 48 -3.64 18.45 -3.92
CA PHE A 48 -3.12 17.32 -3.17
C PHE A 48 -4.29 16.47 -2.64
N GLN A 49 -3.99 15.26 -2.18
CA GLN A 49 -4.93 14.45 -1.41
C GLN A 49 -4.32 14.06 -0.07
N THR A 50 -5.12 14.05 0.99
CA THR A 50 -4.71 13.46 2.27
C THR A 50 -4.44 11.97 2.09
N PRO A 51 -3.79 11.26 3.03
CA PRO A 51 -3.74 9.82 2.98
C PRO A 51 -5.13 9.22 2.74
N PHE A 52 -5.20 8.24 1.84
CA PHE A 52 -6.47 7.58 1.54
C PHE A 52 -6.80 6.54 2.61
N TRP A 53 -8.03 6.58 3.12
CA TRP A 53 -8.60 5.38 3.68
C TRP A 53 -9.14 4.49 2.57
N ILE A 54 -8.88 3.19 2.65
CA ILE A 54 -9.43 2.17 1.76
C ILE A 54 -9.95 0.98 2.56
N GLY A 55 -11.06 0.40 2.11
CA GLY A 55 -11.65 -0.79 2.72
C GLY A 55 -12.24 -1.73 1.68
N PHE A 56 -12.10 -3.04 1.94
CA PHE A 56 -12.82 -4.09 1.21
C PHE A 56 -13.97 -4.58 2.07
N HIS A 57 -15.15 -4.81 1.50
CA HIS A 57 -16.37 -5.12 2.25
C HIS A 57 -17.36 -5.97 1.45
N ASP A 58 -18.44 -6.37 2.08
CA ASP A 58 -19.52 -7.20 1.51
C ASP A 58 -20.56 -6.42 0.66
N GLY A 59 -20.42 -5.10 0.59
CA GLY A 59 -21.33 -4.19 -0.12
C GLY A 59 -22.31 -3.45 0.80
N GLN A 60 -22.16 -3.56 2.13
CA GLN A 60 -23.04 -2.89 3.09
C GLN A 60 -22.35 -1.72 3.84
N PHE A 61 -21.17 -1.29 3.39
CA PHE A 61 -20.49 -0.15 3.97
C PHE A 61 -20.62 1.06 3.05
N ASP A 62 -21.56 1.94 3.38
CA ASP A 62 -21.92 3.11 2.60
C ASP A 62 -21.43 4.39 3.26
N LEU A 63 -20.61 5.15 2.54
CA LEU A 63 -19.97 6.36 3.07
C LEU A 63 -20.90 7.57 3.04
N TYR A 64 -21.66 7.75 1.96
CA TYR A 64 -22.55 8.89 1.77
C TYR A 64 -23.58 8.64 0.68
N ASN A 65 -24.68 9.37 0.74
CA ASN A 65 -25.65 9.51 -0.34
C ASN A 65 -25.62 10.95 -0.88
N ARG A 66 -25.50 11.08 -2.18
CA ARG A 66 -25.52 12.40 -2.80
C ARG A 66 -26.91 13.06 -2.67
N GLY A 67 -26.96 14.31 -2.23
CA GLY A 67 -28.19 15.04 -1.94
C GLY A 67 -28.76 14.82 -0.54
N GLU A 68 -28.03 14.08 0.31
CA GLU A 68 -28.39 13.84 1.70
C GLU A 68 -27.25 14.35 2.62
N PRO A 69 -27.55 14.76 3.87
CA PRO A 69 -26.52 15.10 4.85
C PRO A 69 -25.73 13.85 5.25
N LEU A 70 -24.48 14.00 5.69
CA LEU A 70 -23.66 12.89 6.17
C LEU A 70 -24.29 12.16 7.37
N SER A 71 -25.20 12.81 8.10
CA SER A 71 -25.95 12.21 9.21
C SER A 71 -27.18 11.39 8.80
N ALA A 72 -27.39 11.16 7.48
CA ALA A 72 -28.54 10.39 6.99
C ALA A 72 -28.54 8.95 7.51
N GLU A 73 -29.75 8.37 7.70
CA GLU A 73 -29.91 7.01 8.22
C GLU A 73 -29.37 5.96 7.24
N GLY A 74 -28.69 4.96 7.76
CA GLY A 74 -28.14 3.83 6.98
C GLY A 74 -26.75 4.05 6.44
N LEU A 75 -26.14 5.22 6.70
CA LEU A 75 -24.76 5.50 6.39
C LEU A 75 -23.82 5.13 7.56
N VAL A 76 -22.50 5.17 7.30
CA VAL A 76 -21.52 5.18 8.39
C VAL A 76 -21.74 6.40 9.29
N PRO A 77 -21.25 6.41 10.56
CA PRO A 77 -21.37 7.61 11.40
C PRO A 77 -20.88 8.86 10.64
N GLY A 78 -21.75 9.87 10.51
CA GLY A 78 -21.50 11.06 9.69
C GLY A 78 -20.24 11.81 10.09
N ASP A 79 -20.01 11.91 11.39
CA ASP A 79 -18.79 12.49 11.98
C ASP A 79 -17.50 11.78 11.51
N ALA A 80 -17.56 10.49 11.18
CA ALA A 80 -16.41 9.75 10.69
C ALA A 80 -16.00 10.17 9.26
N VAL A 81 -16.98 10.45 8.39
CA VAL A 81 -16.74 10.95 7.02
C VAL A 81 -16.39 12.44 7.05
N GLU A 82 -17.09 13.23 7.85
CA GLU A 82 -16.83 14.67 8.10
C GLU A 82 -15.36 14.89 8.52
N ARG A 83 -14.87 14.16 9.52
CA ARG A 83 -13.47 14.26 9.95
C ARG A 83 -12.44 13.96 8.85
N VAL A 84 -12.77 13.09 7.90
CA VAL A 84 -11.90 12.87 6.73
C VAL A 84 -12.02 14.03 5.75
N ALA A 85 -13.23 14.52 5.48
CA ALA A 85 -13.48 15.55 4.49
C ALA A 85 -12.91 16.92 4.89
N GLU A 86 -12.96 17.28 6.17
CA GLU A 86 -12.49 18.56 6.71
C GLU A 86 -11.00 18.58 7.05
N ASP A 87 -10.49 17.48 7.65
CA ASP A 87 -9.17 17.47 8.25
C ASP A 87 -8.26 16.32 7.78
N GLY A 88 -8.76 15.41 6.97
CA GLY A 88 -8.04 14.19 6.62
C GLY A 88 -7.84 13.23 7.80
N ILE A 89 -8.64 13.36 8.87
CA ILE A 89 -8.54 12.51 10.06
C ILE A 89 -9.29 11.20 9.85
N ILE A 90 -8.55 10.11 9.67
CA ILE A 90 -9.07 8.79 9.29
C ILE A 90 -9.49 7.92 10.49
N GLY A 91 -8.97 8.21 11.69
CA GLY A 91 -9.17 7.35 12.87
C GLY A 91 -10.62 6.94 13.15
N PRO A 92 -11.59 7.88 13.20
CA PRO A 92 -13.00 7.55 13.42
C PRO A 92 -13.57 6.61 12.35
N LEU A 93 -13.27 6.86 11.07
CA LEU A 93 -13.73 6.01 9.95
C LEU A 93 -13.14 4.60 10.03
N ASN A 94 -11.86 4.51 10.37
CA ASN A 94 -11.18 3.22 10.54
C ASN A 94 -11.83 2.39 11.65
N ALA A 95 -12.23 3.03 12.76
CA ALA A 95 -12.93 2.37 13.86
C ALA A 95 -14.35 1.94 13.46
N ALA A 96 -15.11 2.82 12.80
CA ALA A 96 -16.45 2.53 12.31
C ALA A 96 -16.48 1.35 11.33
N PHE A 97 -15.48 1.28 10.42
CA PHE A 97 -15.34 0.16 9.51
C PHE A 97 -15.05 -1.16 10.23
N ALA A 98 -14.12 -1.15 11.18
CA ALA A 98 -13.78 -2.36 11.95
C ALA A 98 -14.98 -2.90 12.74
N GLU A 99 -15.87 -2.02 13.21
CA GLU A 99 -17.11 -2.39 13.89
C GLU A 99 -18.17 -2.93 12.92
N ALA A 100 -18.38 -2.25 11.79
CA ALA A 100 -19.41 -2.62 10.82
C ALA A 100 -19.05 -3.84 9.97
N GLN A 101 -17.74 -4.06 9.72
CA GLN A 101 -17.21 -5.11 8.83
C GLN A 101 -16.12 -5.93 9.55
N PRO A 102 -16.46 -6.72 10.59
CA PRO A 102 -15.48 -7.46 11.38
C PRO A 102 -14.67 -8.43 10.52
N GLY A 103 -13.34 -8.29 10.55
CA GLY A 103 -12.42 -9.14 9.80
C GLY A 103 -12.23 -8.78 8.33
N ALA A 104 -12.94 -7.78 7.83
CA ALA A 104 -12.73 -7.24 6.49
C ALA A 104 -11.42 -6.43 6.41
N ALA A 105 -10.82 -6.39 5.22
CA ALA A 105 -9.51 -5.77 5.04
C ALA A 105 -9.62 -4.26 4.82
N GLN A 106 -8.86 -3.48 5.58
CA GLN A 106 -8.74 -2.03 5.41
C GLN A 106 -7.29 -1.57 5.57
N SER A 107 -6.97 -0.40 5.04
CA SER A 107 -5.64 0.21 5.16
C SER A 107 -5.70 1.73 4.97
N ILE A 108 -4.61 2.39 5.36
CA ILE A 108 -4.36 3.80 5.05
C ILE A 108 -3.19 3.86 4.08
N VAL A 109 -3.39 4.55 2.95
CA VAL A 109 -2.36 4.71 1.92
C VAL A 109 -1.79 6.12 1.99
N PHE A 110 -0.56 6.23 2.46
CA PHE A 110 0.17 7.49 2.61
C PHE A 110 0.97 7.78 1.34
N GLY A 111 1.02 9.06 0.95
CA GLY A 111 2.00 9.54 0.00
C GLY A 111 3.43 9.51 0.55
N PRO A 112 4.44 9.71 -0.29
CA PRO A 112 5.86 9.68 0.11
C PRO A 112 6.23 10.66 1.23
N SER A 113 5.45 11.73 1.38
CA SER A 113 5.67 12.79 2.37
C SER A 113 4.44 13.08 3.24
N GLY A 114 3.50 12.14 3.33
CA GLY A 114 2.21 12.25 4.01
C GLY A 114 1.07 12.37 3.00
N PRO A 115 0.61 13.58 2.63
CA PRO A 115 -0.33 13.77 1.53
C PRO A 115 0.28 13.33 0.18
N LEU A 116 -0.56 12.86 -0.75
CA LEU A 116 -0.14 12.58 -2.12
C LEU A 116 -0.11 13.89 -2.90
N ALA A 117 1.07 14.35 -3.30
CA ALA A 117 1.22 15.47 -4.23
C ALA A 117 0.84 15.06 -5.67
N PRO A 118 0.53 16.03 -6.55
CA PRO A 118 0.30 15.76 -7.97
C PRO A 118 1.44 14.93 -8.61
N GLY A 119 1.09 13.76 -9.14
CA GLY A 119 2.03 12.80 -9.73
C GLY A 119 2.60 11.78 -8.74
N ASP A 120 2.36 11.91 -7.46
CA ASP A 120 2.74 10.89 -6.48
C ASP A 120 1.89 9.61 -6.65
N SER A 121 2.51 8.49 -6.35
CA SER A 121 1.86 7.19 -6.33
C SER A 121 2.28 6.41 -5.09
N ALA A 122 1.32 5.76 -4.46
CA ALA A 122 1.55 4.90 -3.31
C ALA A 122 0.80 3.58 -3.46
N SER A 123 1.33 2.52 -2.87
CA SER A 123 0.73 1.19 -2.92
C SER A 123 0.74 0.53 -1.55
N THR A 124 -0.29 -0.26 -1.31
CA THR A 124 -0.36 -1.17 -0.17
C THR A 124 -0.87 -2.54 -0.62
N THR A 125 -0.60 -3.57 0.16
CA THR A 125 -1.12 -4.91 -0.08
C THR A 125 -2.01 -5.31 1.09
N LEU A 126 -3.24 -5.72 0.80
CA LEU A 126 -4.16 -6.26 1.79
C LEU A 126 -4.38 -7.74 1.54
N ASN A 127 -4.28 -8.54 2.60
CA ASN A 127 -4.71 -9.92 2.58
C ASN A 127 -6.23 -9.92 2.69
N VAL A 128 -6.90 -10.61 1.79
CA VAL A 128 -8.34 -10.51 1.60
C VAL A 128 -9.03 -11.88 1.66
N ASN A 129 -10.28 -11.87 2.10
CA ASN A 129 -11.17 -13.01 1.96
C ASN A 129 -12.11 -12.77 0.76
N PRO A 130 -11.97 -13.49 -0.38
CA PRO A 130 -12.79 -13.25 -1.57
C PRO A 130 -14.31 -13.42 -1.37
N GLU A 131 -14.75 -14.03 -0.27
CA GLU A 131 -16.18 -14.20 0.04
C GLU A 131 -16.75 -12.98 0.78
N LEU A 132 -15.93 -12.30 1.59
CA LEU A 132 -16.30 -11.14 2.41
C LEU A 132 -15.88 -9.82 1.76
N ASP A 133 -14.68 -9.78 1.21
CA ASP A 133 -14.03 -8.57 0.67
C ASP A 133 -14.34 -8.38 -0.82
N ARG A 134 -15.65 -8.38 -1.17
CA ARG A 134 -16.08 -8.39 -2.57
C ARG A 134 -16.08 -7.03 -3.23
N TYR A 135 -16.23 -5.96 -2.47
CA TYR A 135 -16.34 -4.59 -2.96
C TYR A 135 -15.27 -3.71 -2.31
N PHE A 136 -14.97 -2.61 -2.93
CA PHE A 136 -13.95 -1.67 -2.49
C PHE A 136 -14.53 -0.28 -2.34
N SER A 137 -14.21 0.37 -1.21
CA SER A 137 -14.50 1.77 -0.96
C SER A 137 -13.22 2.53 -0.62
N TYR A 138 -13.23 3.81 -0.91
CA TYR A 138 -12.13 4.73 -0.63
C TYR A 138 -12.66 6.12 -0.29
N ILE A 139 -11.87 6.88 0.46
CA ILE A 139 -12.08 8.31 0.70
C ILE A 139 -10.74 9.01 0.94
N SER A 140 -10.65 10.26 0.50
CA SER A 140 -9.56 11.19 0.79
C SER A 140 -10.05 12.62 0.66
N MET A 141 -9.61 13.48 1.54
CA MET A 141 -9.82 14.93 1.42
C MET A 141 -9.00 15.49 0.25
N VAL A 142 -9.55 16.44 -0.46
CA VAL A 142 -8.87 17.21 -1.50
C VAL A 142 -8.28 18.48 -0.90
N LEU A 143 -6.97 18.64 -1.01
CA LEU A 143 -6.24 19.76 -0.42
C LEU A 143 -5.77 20.78 -1.48
N PRO A 144 -5.83 22.08 -1.18
CA PRO A 144 -6.50 22.69 -0.03
C PRO A 144 -8.00 22.80 -0.25
N SER A 145 -8.79 22.66 0.78
CA SER A 145 -10.23 22.97 0.78
C SER A 145 -10.75 23.09 2.21
N ASN A 146 -12.00 23.46 2.37
CA ASN A 146 -12.69 23.41 3.67
C ASN A 146 -13.11 21.96 3.94
N ASP A 147 -13.99 21.39 3.09
CA ASP A 147 -14.54 20.03 3.25
C ASP A 147 -14.66 19.25 1.94
N ALA A 148 -13.83 19.56 0.95
CA ALA A 148 -13.84 18.85 -0.33
C ALA A 148 -13.19 17.46 -0.21
N PHE A 149 -13.84 16.44 -0.75
CA PHE A 149 -13.35 15.08 -0.73
C PHE A 149 -13.62 14.29 -2.01
N ILE A 150 -12.96 13.16 -2.17
CA ILE A 150 -13.26 12.15 -3.19
C ILE A 150 -13.53 10.81 -2.51
N ALA A 151 -14.63 10.17 -2.91
CA ALA A 151 -15.05 8.87 -2.39
C ALA A 151 -16.02 8.20 -3.37
N ASN A 152 -16.39 6.94 -3.12
CA ASN A 152 -17.51 6.30 -3.79
C ASN A 152 -18.74 6.28 -2.89
N GLY A 153 -19.87 6.84 -3.35
CA GLY A 153 -21.15 6.82 -2.63
C GLY A 153 -22.02 5.62 -2.95
N ASN A 154 -21.57 4.71 -3.80
CA ASN A 154 -22.24 3.44 -4.06
C ASN A 154 -21.35 2.31 -3.60
N PRO A 155 -21.70 1.59 -2.52
CA PRO A 155 -20.87 0.52 -1.98
C PRO A 155 -20.64 -0.64 -2.95
N PHE A 156 -21.44 -0.74 -4.03
CA PHE A 156 -21.28 -1.75 -5.08
C PHE A 156 -20.49 -1.25 -6.31
N ALA A 157 -19.97 -0.02 -6.29
CA ALA A 157 -19.34 0.61 -7.47
C ALA A 157 -18.10 -0.14 -7.98
N HIS A 158 -17.32 -0.71 -7.08
CA HIS A 158 -16.04 -1.33 -7.40
C HIS A 158 -16.03 -2.79 -6.94
N GLU A 159 -16.54 -3.69 -7.78
CA GLU A 159 -16.49 -5.13 -7.51
C GLU A 159 -15.06 -5.66 -7.71
N ILE A 160 -14.50 -6.28 -6.67
CA ILE A 160 -13.16 -6.85 -6.63
C ILE A 160 -13.20 -8.36 -6.90
N PHE A 161 -14.15 -9.05 -6.24
CA PHE A 161 -14.38 -10.48 -6.44
C PHE A 161 -15.84 -10.73 -6.80
N ASP A 162 -16.04 -11.57 -7.82
CA ASP A 162 -17.39 -12.03 -8.17
C ASP A 162 -17.93 -13.03 -7.13
N ARG A 163 -19.20 -13.43 -7.27
CA ARG A 163 -19.86 -14.39 -6.38
C ARG A 163 -19.19 -15.78 -6.32
N ARG A 164 -18.20 -16.04 -7.17
CA ARG A 164 -17.41 -17.28 -7.19
C ARG A 164 -16.00 -17.07 -6.63
N GLY A 165 -15.72 -15.93 -6.03
CA GLY A 165 -14.41 -15.58 -5.50
C GLY A 165 -13.35 -15.30 -6.56
N ARG A 166 -13.72 -15.09 -7.84
CA ARG A 166 -12.76 -14.76 -8.89
C ARG A 166 -12.49 -13.28 -8.90
N PHE A 167 -11.23 -12.91 -8.98
CA PHE A 167 -10.80 -11.51 -9.11
C PHE A 167 -11.30 -10.91 -10.43
N VAL A 168 -12.05 -9.83 -10.35
CA VAL A 168 -12.67 -9.12 -11.49
C VAL A 168 -12.42 -7.63 -11.49
N ALA A 169 -11.66 -7.12 -10.51
CA ALA A 169 -11.39 -5.70 -10.33
C ALA A 169 -10.86 -5.03 -11.61
N LYS A 170 -11.30 -3.80 -11.83
CA LYS A 170 -10.83 -2.93 -12.91
C LYS A 170 -10.28 -1.64 -12.32
N SER A 171 -9.16 -1.18 -12.86
CA SER A 171 -8.65 0.15 -12.56
C SER A 171 -9.65 1.22 -13.01
N PHE A 172 -9.74 2.30 -12.24
CA PHE A 172 -10.60 3.43 -12.55
C PHE A 172 -9.89 4.76 -12.27
N ALA A 173 -10.38 5.81 -12.91
CA ALA A 173 -9.96 7.18 -12.64
C ALA A 173 -11.10 7.94 -11.95
N VAL A 174 -10.74 8.81 -11.02
CA VAL A 174 -11.64 9.74 -10.36
C VAL A 174 -11.52 11.09 -11.10
N PRO A 175 -12.52 11.48 -11.89
CA PRO A 175 -12.47 12.77 -12.57
C PRO A 175 -12.63 13.91 -11.58
N GLY A 176 -12.20 15.11 -11.94
CA GLY A 176 -12.40 16.31 -11.12
C GLY A 176 -13.88 16.63 -10.85
N SER A 177 -14.76 16.28 -11.79
CA SER A 177 -16.23 16.38 -11.60
C SER A 177 -16.83 15.43 -10.56
N ALA A 178 -16.02 14.53 -9.99
CA ALA A 178 -16.39 13.67 -8.87
C ALA A 178 -15.80 14.16 -7.53
N VAL A 179 -15.19 15.32 -7.50
CA VAL A 179 -14.87 15.99 -6.23
C VAL A 179 -16.17 16.49 -5.61
N LEU A 180 -16.34 16.15 -4.35
CA LEU A 180 -17.54 16.38 -3.57
C LEU A 180 -17.28 17.46 -2.52
N ASP A 181 -18.34 18.13 -2.14
CA ASP A 181 -18.53 19.02 -1.02
C ASP A 181 -19.26 18.19 0.06
N ALA A 182 -18.75 18.14 1.28
CA ALA A 182 -19.39 17.42 2.36
C ALA A 182 -20.63 18.15 2.89
N GLY A 183 -20.72 19.45 2.65
CA GLY A 183 -21.80 20.33 3.11
C GLY A 183 -21.71 20.60 4.63
N THR A 184 -20.58 20.35 5.23
CA THR A 184 -20.34 20.53 6.68
C THR A 184 -19.67 21.86 6.98
N GLU A 185 -18.88 22.40 6.04
CA GLU A 185 -18.26 23.70 6.16
C GLU A 185 -18.56 24.62 4.97
N LEU A 186 -18.49 25.94 5.21
CA LEU A 186 -18.63 26.94 4.14
C LEU A 186 -17.37 26.98 3.29
N ASN A 187 -17.53 26.81 1.98
CA ASN A 187 -16.43 26.93 0.99
C ASN A 187 -16.00 28.39 0.84
N ASP A 188 -15.35 28.96 1.85
CA ASP A 188 -14.98 30.37 1.90
C ASP A 188 -13.55 30.64 1.40
N GLU A 189 -12.71 29.63 1.27
CA GLU A 189 -11.28 29.69 0.88
C GLU A 189 -10.45 30.65 1.73
N VAL A 190 -10.91 30.95 2.95
CA VAL A 190 -10.17 31.77 3.90
C VAL A 190 -9.02 30.94 4.47
N ALA A 191 -7.79 31.41 4.32
CA ALA A 191 -6.60 30.62 4.67
C ALA A 191 -6.59 30.09 6.11
N SER A 192 -7.17 30.79 7.08
CA SER A 192 -7.28 30.33 8.47
C SER A 192 -8.31 29.22 8.68
N ASN A 193 -9.22 29.03 7.73
CA ASN A 193 -10.30 28.06 7.76
C ASN A 193 -10.04 26.88 6.81
N THR A 194 -9.04 27.02 5.93
CA THR A 194 -8.80 26.10 4.84
C THR A 194 -7.62 25.19 5.16
N ALA A 195 -7.86 23.89 5.21
CA ALA A 195 -6.81 22.90 5.43
C ALA A 195 -5.70 23.05 4.38
N PHE A 196 -4.45 22.86 4.83
CA PHE A 196 -3.23 22.99 4.04
C PHE A 196 -2.79 24.44 3.72
N LEU A 197 -3.60 25.47 3.96
CA LEU A 197 -3.17 26.86 3.78
C LEU A 197 -2.64 27.47 5.09
N ASN A 198 -3.45 27.67 6.08
CA ASN A 198 -3.03 28.19 7.38
C ASN A 198 -4.03 27.88 8.51
N GLN A 199 -4.81 26.83 8.37
CA GLN A 199 -5.72 26.35 9.39
C GLN A 199 -4.94 26.04 10.69
N ALA A 200 -5.38 26.56 11.82
CA ALA A 200 -4.64 26.45 13.07
C ALA A 200 -4.77 25.08 13.75
N GLY A 201 -5.73 24.28 13.37
CA GLY A 201 -6.01 22.94 13.89
C GLY A 201 -7.23 22.33 13.23
N PRO A 202 -7.59 21.10 13.57
CA PRO A 202 -8.79 20.47 13.07
C PRO A 202 -10.06 21.18 13.56
N ASP A 203 -11.17 20.99 12.83
CA ASP A 203 -12.49 21.49 13.20
C ASP A 203 -12.53 23.03 13.31
N ILE A 204 -11.83 23.69 12.38
CA ILE A 204 -11.76 25.15 12.27
C ILE A 204 -12.27 25.55 10.89
N GLY A 205 -13.52 25.91 10.82
CA GLY A 205 -14.21 26.40 9.65
C GLY A 205 -15.50 27.09 10.06
N VAL A 206 -16.30 27.47 9.09
CA VAL A 206 -17.65 28.01 9.33
C VAL A 206 -18.64 26.88 9.07
N PRO A 207 -19.24 26.28 10.13
CA PRO A 207 -20.08 25.11 9.96
C PRO A 207 -21.34 25.43 9.16
N THR A 208 -21.79 24.47 8.37
CA THR A 208 -23.04 24.52 7.61
C THR A 208 -23.85 23.22 7.84
N ASP A 209 -25.16 23.30 7.61
CA ASP A 209 -26.08 22.15 7.66
C ASP A 209 -26.46 21.74 6.24
N GLY A 210 -25.45 21.47 5.41
CA GLY A 210 -25.63 21.14 3.99
C GLY A 210 -25.87 19.68 3.71
N VAL A 211 -25.75 19.33 2.43
CA VAL A 211 -25.84 17.95 1.91
C VAL A 211 -24.64 17.65 1.04
N VAL A 212 -24.33 16.36 0.88
CA VAL A 212 -23.22 15.97 0.00
C VAL A 212 -23.59 16.25 -1.46
N GLU A 213 -22.83 17.12 -2.11
CA GLU A 213 -23.02 17.46 -3.54
C GLU A 213 -21.68 17.48 -4.29
N VAL A 214 -21.75 17.71 -5.60
CA VAL A 214 -20.55 17.99 -6.38
C VAL A 214 -20.02 19.37 -5.98
N HIS A 215 -18.75 19.44 -5.60
CA HIS A 215 -18.12 20.69 -5.23
C HIS A 215 -18.11 21.65 -6.43
N PRO A 216 -18.57 22.91 -6.26
CA PRO A 216 -18.70 23.87 -7.36
C PRO A 216 -17.37 24.34 -7.97
N GLY A 217 -16.26 24.01 -7.35
CA GLY A 217 -14.92 24.50 -7.70
C GLY A 217 -14.48 25.65 -6.82
N PHE A 218 -13.22 26.04 -6.96
CA PHE A 218 -12.66 27.19 -6.28
C PHE A 218 -13.01 28.51 -7.02
N ARG A 219 -13.02 29.61 -6.28
CA ARG A 219 -13.39 30.91 -6.85
C ARG A 219 -12.32 31.45 -7.78
N LEU A 220 -12.76 31.85 -8.96
CA LEU A 220 -11.90 32.38 -10.02
C LEU A 220 -11.87 33.91 -10.06
N ASP A 221 -12.72 34.61 -9.29
CA ASP A 221 -13.01 36.04 -9.45
C ASP A 221 -11.96 36.94 -8.79
N GLY A 222 -10.93 36.42 -8.15
CA GLY A 222 -9.87 37.17 -7.48
C GLY A 222 -10.35 37.99 -6.27
N SER A 223 -11.59 37.74 -5.80
CA SER A 223 -12.13 38.36 -4.59
C SER A 223 -11.40 37.93 -3.31
N PHE A 224 -10.61 36.87 -3.42
CA PHE A 224 -9.72 36.38 -2.39
C PHE A 224 -8.26 36.41 -2.88
N PRO A 225 -7.49 37.45 -2.55
CA PRO A 225 -6.08 37.56 -2.95
C PRO A 225 -5.23 36.39 -2.41
N ASP A 226 -5.70 35.68 -1.40
CA ASP A 226 -5.07 34.52 -0.76
C ASP A 226 -5.81 33.21 -1.08
N GLY A 227 -6.75 33.20 -2.04
CA GLY A 227 -7.52 32.00 -2.44
C GLY A 227 -6.69 30.90 -3.09
N VAL A 228 -7.25 29.72 -3.17
CA VAL A 228 -6.56 28.49 -3.65
C VAL A 228 -5.94 28.68 -5.02
N LEU A 229 -6.67 29.24 -5.98
CA LEU A 229 -6.19 29.38 -7.36
C LEU A 229 -5.18 30.53 -7.56
N THR A 230 -5.06 31.42 -6.60
CA THR A 230 -4.04 32.49 -6.61
C THR A 230 -2.74 32.04 -5.91
N HIS A 231 -2.76 30.93 -5.19
CA HIS A 231 -1.61 30.43 -4.46
C HIS A 231 -0.47 30.01 -5.42
N PRO A 232 0.79 30.43 -5.20
CA PRO A 232 1.89 30.20 -6.15
C PRO A 232 2.15 28.72 -6.47
N VAL A 233 1.85 27.81 -5.54
CA VAL A 233 2.07 26.38 -5.70
C VAL A 233 0.85 25.65 -6.26
N LEU A 234 -0.34 26.23 -6.19
CA LEU A 234 -1.62 25.56 -6.42
C LEU A 234 -2.42 26.17 -7.60
N GLY A 235 -1.83 27.05 -8.39
CA GLY A 235 -2.53 27.82 -9.43
C GLY A 235 -3.17 27.00 -10.56
N VAL A 236 -3.15 25.65 -10.49
CA VAL A 236 -3.78 24.73 -11.44
C VAL A 236 -4.66 23.71 -10.67
N ALA A 237 -5.05 24.01 -9.43
CA ALA A 237 -5.88 23.15 -8.61
C ALA A 237 -7.38 23.19 -9.00
N ASP A 238 -7.74 23.86 -10.08
CA ASP A 238 -9.11 23.89 -10.61
C ASP A 238 -9.53 22.50 -11.12
N PHE A 239 -10.11 21.71 -10.21
CA PHE A 239 -10.61 20.38 -10.54
C PHE A 239 -11.89 20.39 -11.40
N THR A 240 -12.52 21.55 -11.63
CA THR A 240 -13.64 21.69 -12.55
C THR A 240 -13.18 21.79 -14.01
N ALA A 241 -11.89 21.99 -14.23
CA ALA A 241 -11.30 22.07 -15.57
C ALA A 241 -11.54 20.80 -16.37
N THR A 242 -11.76 20.94 -17.65
CA THR A 242 -11.98 19.82 -18.58
C THR A 242 -10.81 18.83 -18.54
N ASN A 243 -11.12 17.53 -18.40
CA ASN A 243 -10.17 16.43 -18.30
C ASN A 243 -9.31 16.41 -17.02
N TYR A 244 -9.63 17.20 -16.02
CA TYR A 244 -8.98 17.07 -14.72
C TYR A 244 -9.24 15.68 -14.14
N ARG A 245 -8.20 15.04 -13.64
CA ARG A 245 -8.29 13.77 -12.91
C ARG A 245 -7.73 13.98 -11.52
N ALA A 246 -8.53 13.71 -10.51
CA ALA A 246 -8.08 13.80 -9.13
C ALA A 246 -7.19 12.61 -8.77
N ALA A 247 -7.64 11.40 -9.08
CA ALA A 247 -6.89 10.19 -8.75
C ALA A 247 -7.07 9.08 -9.79
N THR A 248 -6.15 8.12 -9.79
CA THR A 248 -6.29 6.83 -10.46
C THR A 248 -6.07 5.72 -9.43
N VAL A 249 -6.99 4.75 -9.39
CA VAL A 249 -6.90 3.58 -8.52
C VAL A 249 -6.74 2.32 -9.38
N SER A 250 -5.76 1.50 -9.05
CA SER A 250 -5.52 0.25 -9.75
C SER A 250 -5.32 -0.92 -8.78
N PHE A 251 -5.67 -2.11 -9.25
CA PHE A 251 -5.65 -3.33 -8.46
C PHE A 251 -4.83 -4.41 -9.15
N ARG A 252 -4.14 -5.22 -8.36
CA ARG A 252 -3.48 -6.43 -8.82
C ARG A 252 -3.65 -7.53 -7.79
N PHE A 253 -4.19 -8.67 -8.24
CA PHE A 253 -4.27 -9.87 -7.41
C PHE A 253 -2.92 -10.56 -7.30
N VAL A 254 -2.60 -11.06 -6.14
CA VAL A 254 -1.47 -11.93 -5.85
C VAL A 254 -1.86 -12.95 -4.77
N ASP A 255 -1.44 -14.18 -4.91
CA ASP A 255 -1.54 -15.17 -3.84
C ASP A 255 -0.18 -15.27 -3.15
N LEU A 256 -0.05 -14.65 -1.97
CA LEU A 256 1.20 -14.63 -1.22
C LEU A 256 1.54 -15.98 -0.57
N GLY A 257 0.57 -16.87 -0.40
CA GLY A 257 0.80 -18.25 0.01
C GLY A 257 1.41 -19.14 -1.08
N LYS A 258 1.62 -18.61 -2.29
CA LYS A 258 2.27 -19.29 -3.39
C LYS A 258 3.66 -18.72 -3.65
N ARG A 259 4.41 -19.40 -4.49
CA ARG A 259 5.72 -18.93 -4.93
C ARG A 259 5.59 -17.66 -5.77
N ASN A 260 6.17 -16.56 -5.29
CA ASN A 260 6.19 -15.27 -5.95
C ASN A 260 7.62 -14.89 -6.37
N LYS A 261 7.75 -14.25 -7.52
CA LYS A 261 9.03 -13.84 -8.07
C LYS A 261 9.10 -12.33 -8.27
N PHE A 262 10.16 -11.71 -7.74
CA PHE A 262 10.43 -10.28 -7.84
C PHE A 262 11.71 -10.03 -8.64
N ARG A 263 11.65 -9.08 -9.56
CA ARG A 263 12.82 -8.59 -10.28
C ARG A 263 13.38 -7.36 -9.60
N ILE A 264 14.70 -7.27 -9.56
CA ILE A 264 15.45 -6.15 -9.00
C ILE A 264 16.45 -5.67 -10.04
N THR A 265 16.43 -4.39 -10.38
CA THR A 265 17.42 -3.76 -11.26
C THR A 265 18.14 -2.71 -10.44
N LEU A 266 19.42 -2.91 -10.20
CA LEU A 266 20.24 -2.08 -9.32
C LEU A 266 21.04 -1.07 -10.14
N ASN A 267 20.99 0.19 -9.74
CA ASN A 267 21.82 1.26 -10.31
C ASN A 267 21.92 2.46 -9.35
N PRO A 268 22.93 3.34 -9.53
CA PRO A 268 23.13 4.49 -8.65
C PRO A 268 22.04 5.56 -8.72
N ARG A 269 21.30 5.62 -9.84
CA ARG A 269 20.23 6.64 -10.05
C ARG A 269 19.00 6.41 -9.19
N GLN A 270 18.86 5.23 -8.61
CA GLN A 270 17.79 4.90 -7.68
C GLN A 270 18.15 5.23 -6.22
N GLU A 271 19.42 5.56 -5.94
CA GLU A 271 19.80 6.06 -4.62
C GLU A 271 19.11 7.39 -4.32
N VAL A 272 18.65 7.54 -3.09
CA VAL A 272 18.05 8.77 -2.58
C VAL A 272 19.04 9.46 -1.68
N SER A 273 19.82 10.36 -2.25
CA SER A 273 20.90 11.08 -1.58
C SER A 273 20.83 12.56 -1.92
N SER A 274 21.32 13.42 -1.03
CA SER A 274 21.49 14.86 -1.28
C SER A 274 22.52 15.19 -2.37
N THR A 275 23.40 14.23 -2.67
CA THR A 275 24.41 14.33 -3.74
C THR A 275 24.29 13.12 -4.66
N LEU A 276 24.47 13.34 -5.96
CA LEU A 276 24.48 12.22 -6.91
C LEU A 276 25.61 11.24 -6.58
N VAL A 277 25.29 9.96 -6.55
CA VAL A 277 26.30 8.89 -6.40
C VAL A 277 27.08 8.79 -7.71
N ASP A 278 28.38 9.17 -7.68
CA ASP A 278 29.27 9.03 -8.84
C ASP A 278 29.77 7.59 -8.94
N SER A 279 28.99 6.76 -9.58
CA SER A 279 29.30 5.36 -9.81
C SER A 279 28.79 4.88 -11.16
N ARG A 280 29.52 3.90 -11.73
CA ARG A 280 29.10 3.12 -12.90
C ARG A 280 28.59 1.73 -12.50
N GLY A 281 28.42 1.51 -11.22
CA GLY A 281 27.89 0.28 -10.64
C GLY A 281 26.53 -0.08 -11.21
N SER A 282 26.32 -1.35 -11.44
CA SER A 282 25.02 -1.86 -11.90
C SER A 282 24.87 -3.32 -11.51
N GLY A 283 23.63 -3.75 -11.35
CA GLY A 283 23.31 -5.13 -11.03
C GLY A 283 21.90 -5.53 -11.39
N THR A 284 21.68 -6.82 -11.37
CA THR A 284 20.34 -7.41 -11.43
C THR A 284 20.24 -8.50 -10.38
N ALA A 285 19.12 -8.57 -9.71
CA ALA A 285 18.81 -9.65 -8.79
C ALA A 285 17.38 -10.15 -9.00
N THR A 286 17.13 -11.32 -8.46
CA THR A 286 15.80 -11.90 -8.37
C THR A 286 15.58 -12.32 -6.92
N ALA A 287 14.46 -11.91 -6.36
CA ALA A 287 13.96 -12.46 -5.10
C ALA A 287 12.81 -13.42 -5.40
N VAL A 288 12.77 -14.54 -4.68
CA VAL A 288 11.73 -15.57 -4.84
C VAL A 288 11.24 -15.96 -3.46
N SER A 289 9.96 -15.69 -3.18
CA SER A 289 9.25 -16.22 -2.02
C SER A 289 8.82 -17.66 -2.28
N ASP A 290 8.93 -18.52 -1.29
CA ASP A 290 8.36 -19.89 -1.32
C ASP A 290 6.86 -19.91 -0.99
N GLY A 291 6.32 -18.79 -0.52
CA GLY A 291 4.93 -18.66 -0.07
C GLY A 291 4.68 -19.16 1.36
N VAL A 292 5.70 -19.51 2.09
CA VAL A 292 5.62 -20.05 3.46
C VAL A 292 6.39 -19.17 4.44
N ASP A 293 7.71 -19.28 4.44
CA ASP A 293 8.56 -18.70 5.49
C ASP A 293 9.88 -18.14 5.01
N SER A 294 10.16 -18.16 3.70
CA SER A 294 11.44 -17.70 3.17
C SER A 294 11.38 -16.90 1.86
N VAL A 295 12.37 -16.06 1.69
CA VAL A 295 12.66 -15.33 0.45
C VAL A 295 14.12 -15.56 0.07
N SER A 296 14.37 -16.26 -1.04
CA SER A 296 15.71 -16.39 -1.61
C SER A 296 16.02 -15.20 -2.52
N ILE A 297 17.27 -14.69 -2.46
CA ILE A 297 17.74 -13.56 -3.26
C ILE A 297 19.03 -13.94 -3.96
N GLU A 298 19.01 -13.90 -5.29
CA GLU A 298 20.16 -14.19 -6.14
C GLU A 298 20.42 -13.03 -7.10
N GLY A 299 21.67 -12.58 -7.19
CA GLY A 299 22.01 -11.44 -8.05
C GLY A 299 23.48 -11.31 -8.38
N LEU A 300 23.75 -10.54 -9.43
CA LEU A 300 25.11 -10.22 -9.91
C LEU A 300 25.29 -8.72 -10.01
N PHE A 301 26.52 -8.26 -9.64
CA PHE A 301 26.95 -6.87 -9.69
C PHE A 301 28.18 -6.70 -10.58
N ARG A 302 28.36 -5.52 -11.09
CA ARG A 302 29.53 -5.16 -11.88
C ARG A 302 29.84 -3.67 -11.77
N ARG A 303 31.13 -3.33 -11.95
CA ARG A 303 31.64 -1.93 -11.99
C ARG A 303 31.32 -1.15 -10.72
N LEU A 304 31.28 -1.81 -9.57
CA LEU A 304 31.24 -1.12 -8.29
C LEU A 304 32.51 -0.28 -8.12
N SER A 305 32.42 0.83 -7.41
CA SER A 305 33.53 1.80 -7.24
C SER A 305 34.60 1.33 -6.26
N SER A 306 34.27 0.38 -5.38
CA SER A 306 35.15 -0.25 -4.41
C SER A 306 34.54 -1.55 -3.89
N ASP A 307 35.21 -2.19 -2.93
CA ASP A 307 34.75 -3.42 -2.30
C ASP A 307 33.41 -3.22 -1.60
N VAL A 308 32.54 -4.23 -1.68
CA VAL A 308 31.26 -4.26 -0.99
C VAL A 308 31.49 -4.30 0.51
N ALA A 309 30.84 -3.40 1.22
CA ALA A 309 30.89 -3.28 2.68
C ALA A 309 29.65 -3.89 3.36
N ALA A 310 28.47 -3.76 2.74
CA ALA A 310 27.21 -4.28 3.26
C ALA A 310 26.14 -4.43 2.17
N ALA A 311 25.10 -5.20 2.47
CA ALA A 311 23.88 -5.29 1.67
C ALA A 311 22.67 -5.42 2.57
N HIS A 312 21.59 -4.71 2.25
CA HIS A 312 20.37 -4.71 3.05
C HIS A 312 19.10 -4.73 2.19
N LEU A 313 18.03 -5.33 2.73
CA LEU A 313 16.67 -4.96 2.34
C LEU A 313 16.20 -3.81 3.22
N HIS A 314 15.59 -2.82 2.60
CA HIS A 314 15.01 -1.66 3.27
C HIS A 314 13.51 -1.55 2.96
N LEU A 315 12.74 -1.04 3.92
CA LEU A 315 11.34 -0.67 3.73
C LEU A 315 11.26 0.78 3.26
N GLY A 316 10.81 1.00 2.04
CA GLY A 316 10.62 2.32 1.46
C GLY A 316 10.14 2.22 0.02
N ALA A 317 9.20 3.08 -0.36
CA ALA A 317 8.74 3.21 -1.73
C ALA A 317 9.86 3.71 -2.66
N ALA A 318 9.65 3.61 -3.97
CA ALA A 318 10.60 4.15 -4.93
C ALA A 318 10.79 5.67 -4.71
N GLY A 319 12.05 6.12 -4.64
CA GLY A 319 12.36 7.52 -4.39
C GLY A 319 12.34 7.96 -2.91
N THR A 320 12.14 7.03 -1.97
CA THR A 320 12.21 7.33 -0.53
C THR A 320 13.24 6.44 0.17
N ASN A 321 13.91 6.96 1.20
CA ASN A 321 14.72 6.15 2.10
C ASN A 321 13.86 5.56 3.21
N GLY A 322 14.28 4.41 3.73
CA GLY A 322 13.58 3.75 4.82
C GLY A 322 14.49 2.86 5.67
N PRO A 323 13.98 2.32 6.78
CA PRO A 323 14.74 1.49 7.70
C PRO A 323 15.15 0.16 7.07
N VAL A 324 16.21 -0.45 7.62
CA VAL A 324 16.62 -1.82 7.29
C VAL A 324 15.53 -2.78 7.80
N VAL A 325 15.16 -3.76 6.97
CA VAL A 325 14.24 -4.84 7.31
C VAL A 325 14.85 -6.24 7.16
N ALA A 326 16.02 -6.36 6.54
CA ALA A 326 16.86 -7.54 6.62
C ALA A 326 18.33 -7.18 6.31
N ASP A 327 19.28 -7.70 7.11
CA ASP A 327 20.71 -7.58 6.87
C ASP A 327 21.19 -8.77 6.04
N LEU A 328 21.79 -8.49 4.90
CA LEU A 328 22.30 -9.47 3.93
C LEU A 328 23.82 -9.43 3.80
N SER A 329 24.52 -8.67 4.66
CA SER A 329 25.94 -8.39 4.55
C SER A 329 26.82 -9.65 4.59
N ALA A 330 26.37 -10.70 5.29
CA ALA A 330 27.08 -11.98 5.35
C ALA A 330 27.00 -12.81 4.04
N PHE A 331 26.10 -12.43 3.12
CA PHE A 331 25.74 -13.20 1.92
C PHE A 331 26.09 -12.48 0.61
N VAL A 332 26.84 -11.36 0.69
CA VAL A 332 27.21 -10.53 -0.45
C VAL A 332 28.71 -10.57 -0.71
N SER A 333 29.08 -10.42 -1.97
CA SER A 333 30.47 -10.27 -2.45
C SER A 333 30.57 -9.13 -3.46
N ASN A 334 31.78 -8.81 -3.90
CA ASN A 334 32.01 -7.79 -4.94
C ASN A 334 31.35 -8.13 -6.30
N HIS A 335 30.89 -9.36 -6.48
CA HIS A 335 30.38 -9.86 -7.76
C HIS A 335 28.88 -10.19 -7.73
N GLY A 336 28.30 -10.35 -6.53
CA GLY A 336 26.89 -10.71 -6.40
C GLY A 336 26.45 -11.04 -4.99
N ILE A 337 25.22 -11.45 -4.87
CA ILE A 337 24.55 -11.85 -3.64
C ILE A 337 23.88 -13.21 -3.83
N SER A 338 23.96 -14.05 -2.80
CA SER A 338 23.21 -15.30 -2.67
C SER A 338 22.77 -15.43 -1.22
N ALA A 339 21.51 -15.11 -0.95
CA ALA A 339 20.95 -15.00 0.40
C ALA A 339 19.60 -15.71 0.52
N ALA A 340 19.27 -16.15 1.73
CA ALA A 340 17.91 -16.51 2.13
C ALA A 340 17.52 -15.65 3.34
N VAL A 341 16.31 -15.11 3.34
CA VAL A 341 15.71 -14.35 4.43
C VAL A 341 14.57 -15.18 5.01
N TYR A 342 14.61 -15.43 6.29
CA TYR A 342 13.56 -16.12 7.05
C TYR A 342 12.83 -15.14 7.96
N ALA A 343 11.71 -15.57 8.54
CA ALA A 343 10.93 -14.73 9.46
C ALA A 343 11.77 -14.18 10.63
N SER A 344 12.75 -14.95 11.12
CA SER A 344 13.69 -14.56 12.18
C SER A 344 14.70 -13.48 11.76
N ASP A 345 14.91 -13.30 10.46
CA ASP A 345 15.87 -12.34 9.91
C ASP A 345 15.21 -10.99 9.61
N VAL A 346 13.86 -10.95 9.68
CA VAL A 346 13.10 -9.71 9.51
C VAL A 346 13.31 -8.81 10.72
N THR A 347 13.73 -7.57 10.48
CA THR A 347 14.08 -6.59 11.49
C THR A 347 13.30 -5.28 11.30
N GLY A 348 13.57 -4.28 12.14
CA GLY A 348 12.93 -2.97 12.06
C GLY A 348 11.41 -3.04 12.27
N PRO A 349 10.64 -2.14 11.65
CA PRO A 349 9.21 -2.02 11.93
C PRO A 349 8.37 -3.25 11.54
N LEU A 350 8.90 -4.13 10.69
CA LEU A 350 8.19 -5.36 10.29
C LEU A 350 8.37 -6.51 11.28
N ALA A 351 9.40 -6.46 12.13
CA ALA A 351 9.68 -7.48 13.14
C ALA A 351 8.60 -7.54 14.24
N ASP A 352 7.93 -6.43 14.52
CA ASP A 352 6.88 -6.32 15.53
C ASP A 352 5.53 -6.89 15.05
N SER A 353 5.45 -7.29 13.78
CA SER A 353 4.26 -7.94 13.22
C SER A 353 4.06 -9.33 13.83
N PRO A 354 2.82 -9.77 14.10
CA PRO A 354 2.54 -11.15 14.49
C PRO A 354 2.93 -12.18 13.42
N ALA A 355 3.15 -11.75 12.18
CA ALA A 355 3.61 -12.54 11.05
C ALA A 355 4.66 -11.77 10.23
N PRO A 356 5.93 -11.66 10.71
CA PRO A 356 6.95 -10.81 10.10
C PRO A 356 7.22 -11.13 8.62
N MET A 357 7.27 -12.40 8.23
CA MET A 357 7.45 -12.79 6.84
C MET A 357 6.29 -12.34 5.95
N LEU A 358 5.05 -12.51 6.40
CA LEU A 358 3.88 -12.05 5.64
C LEU A 358 3.87 -10.53 5.52
N ALA A 359 4.26 -9.80 6.58
CA ALA A 359 4.42 -8.35 6.52
C ALA A 359 5.48 -7.94 5.48
N LEU A 360 6.63 -8.63 5.43
CA LEU A 360 7.65 -8.40 4.41
C LEU A 360 7.12 -8.70 3.00
N LEU A 361 6.40 -9.79 2.80
CA LEU A 361 5.83 -10.17 1.50
C LEU A 361 4.77 -9.16 1.03
N ASN A 362 3.94 -8.63 1.93
CA ASN A 362 2.99 -7.57 1.61
C ASN A 362 3.70 -6.33 1.08
N GLU A 363 4.76 -5.87 1.77
CA GLU A 363 5.52 -4.70 1.35
C GLU A 363 6.32 -4.94 0.06
N MET A 364 6.85 -6.15 -0.13
CA MET A 364 7.48 -6.55 -1.39
C MET A 364 6.47 -6.53 -2.55
N ALA A 365 5.25 -7.04 -2.35
CA ALA A 365 4.20 -7.05 -3.36
C ALA A 365 3.71 -5.64 -3.71
N ALA A 366 3.61 -4.75 -2.72
CA ALA A 366 3.32 -3.33 -2.90
C ALA A 366 4.44 -2.59 -3.65
N GLY A 367 5.67 -3.14 -3.65
CA GLY A 367 6.84 -2.50 -4.24
C GLY A 367 7.52 -1.50 -3.29
N ASN A 368 7.29 -1.63 -2.00
CA ASN A 368 7.85 -0.78 -0.94
C ASN A 368 9.13 -1.36 -0.33
N VAL A 369 9.74 -2.38 -0.93
CA VAL A 369 11.02 -2.93 -0.48
C VAL A 369 12.06 -2.74 -1.56
N TYR A 370 13.28 -2.34 -1.16
CA TYR A 370 14.41 -2.23 -2.06
C TYR A 370 15.66 -2.93 -1.51
N LEU A 371 16.46 -3.46 -2.44
CA LEU A 371 17.81 -3.96 -2.16
C LEU A 371 18.79 -2.82 -2.34
N ASN A 372 19.66 -2.61 -1.34
CA ASN A 372 20.74 -1.63 -1.37
C ASN A 372 22.09 -2.32 -1.15
N ILE A 373 23.08 -1.96 -1.97
CA ILE A 373 24.46 -2.44 -1.87
C ILE A 373 25.33 -1.25 -1.51
N HIS A 374 26.03 -1.38 -0.39
CA HIS A 374 26.96 -0.39 0.14
C HIS A 374 28.40 -0.80 -0.17
N THR A 375 29.22 0.16 -0.49
CA THR A 375 30.65 -0.08 -0.73
C THR A 375 31.50 0.85 0.14
N ALA A 376 32.80 0.59 0.21
CA ALA A 376 33.72 1.43 1.00
C ALA A 376 33.73 2.90 0.55
N ASN A 377 33.57 3.16 -0.77
CA ASN A 377 33.49 4.52 -1.31
C ASN A 377 32.06 5.13 -1.14
N ASN A 378 31.04 4.32 -1.03
CA ASN A 378 29.64 4.76 -0.90
C ASN A 378 28.97 4.05 0.28
N PRO A 379 29.34 4.40 1.53
CA PRO A 379 28.82 3.72 2.71
C PRO A 379 27.31 3.98 2.96
N ALA A 380 26.74 5.01 2.36
CA ALA A 380 25.29 5.27 2.41
C ALA A 380 24.48 4.50 1.35
N GLY A 381 25.17 3.83 0.40
CA GLY A 381 24.61 3.07 -0.72
C GLY A 381 25.25 3.46 -2.04
N GLU A 382 25.63 2.47 -2.85
CA GLU A 382 26.19 2.68 -4.20
C GLU A 382 25.18 2.34 -5.29
N ILE A 383 24.51 1.21 -5.16
CA ILE A 383 23.45 0.79 -6.10
C ILE A 383 22.23 0.30 -5.36
N ARG A 384 21.10 0.80 -5.76
CA ARG A 384 19.78 0.47 -5.22
C ARG A 384 18.86 -0.09 -6.31
N GLY A 385 17.97 -0.99 -5.93
CA GLY A 385 16.93 -1.52 -6.80
C GLY A 385 15.67 -1.89 -6.07
N GLN A 386 14.52 -1.36 -6.54
CA GLN A 386 13.21 -1.69 -6.00
C GLN A 386 12.82 -3.11 -6.39
N LEU A 387 12.23 -3.88 -5.46
CA LEU A 387 11.64 -5.18 -5.74
C LEU A 387 10.35 -4.99 -6.54
N ARG A 388 10.24 -5.64 -7.68
CA ARG A 388 9.07 -5.55 -8.57
C ARG A 388 8.52 -6.93 -8.83
N LEU A 389 7.28 -7.19 -8.38
CA LEU A 389 6.57 -8.45 -8.60
C LEU A 389 6.37 -8.67 -10.11
N ARG A 390 6.63 -9.91 -10.57
CA ARG A 390 6.47 -10.34 -11.98
C ARG A 390 5.08 -10.88 -12.24
#